data_7e221b6985a40faca86133b56efc0827
#
_entry.id   7e221b6985a40faca86133b56efc0827
#
_cell.length_a   1.000
_cell.length_b   1.000
_cell.length_c   1.000
_cell.angle_alpha   90.00
_cell.angle_beta   90.00
_cell.angle_gamma   90.00
#
_symmetry.space_group_name_H-M   'P 1'
#
loop_
_entity.id
_entity.type
_entity.pdbx_description
1 polymer ?
#
loop_
_entity_poly.entity_id
_entity_poly.type
_entity_poly.pdbx_seq_one_letter_code
_entity_poly.pdbx_strand_id
1 'polypeptide(L)'
;MAQSLGESFARALAAKDNDGIRALLHPELDFQAMTPRRVWDATGPEDVITTINTWFSASDNIEALESIETDAFADRQRVGYRLRVRNGDGEHLVEQQAYLSERDGRIGWLRIMCAGYRPSD
;
A
#
# COMPACT_ATOMS: atom_id res chain seq x y z
N MET A 1 10.01 -8.50 -18.32
CA MET A 1 10.79 -8.11 -17.14
C MET A 1 9.95 -8.20 -15.88
N ALA A 2 10.57 -8.60 -14.79
CA ALA A 2 9.86 -8.71 -13.52
C ALA A 2 9.42 -7.33 -13.02
N GLN A 3 8.27 -7.26 -12.38
CA GLN A 3 7.81 -6.06 -11.72
C GLN A 3 8.72 -5.77 -10.52
N SER A 4 8.88 -4.50 -10.17
CA SER A 4 9.56 -4.12 -8.95
C SER A 4 8.72 -4.56 -7.73
N LEU A 5 9.36 -4.69 -6.56
CA LEU A 5 8.62 -4.99 -5.33
C LEU A 5 7.55 -3.94 -5.07
N GLY A 6 7.87 -2.66 -5.32
CA GLY A 6 6.90 -1.58 -5.12
C GLY A 6 5.68 -1.73 -6.01
N GLU A 7 5.88 -2.03 -7.29
CA GLU A 7 4.77 -2.22 -8.20
C GLU A 7 3.94 -3.43 -7.81
N SER A 8 4.59 -4.55 -7.47
CA SER A 8 3.90 -5.76 -7.03
C SER A 8 3.07 -5.49 -5.78
N PHE A 9 3.60 -4.71 -4.84
CA PHE A 9 2.88 -4.33 -3.62
C PHE A 9 1.63 -3.51 -3.96
N ALA A 10 1.77 -2.49 -4.80
CA ALA A 10 0.64 -1.63 -5.16
C ALA A 10 -0.47 -2.43 -5.86
N ARG A 11 -0.10 -3.34 -6.76
CA ARG A 11 -1.08 -4.16 -7.46
C ARG A 11 -1.79 -5.14 -6.54
N ALA A 12 -1.06 -5.77 -5.61
CA ALA A 12 -1.66 -6.69 -4.65
C ALA A 12 -2.60 -5.94 -3.69
N LEU A 13 -2.22 -4.74 -3.26
CA LEU A 13 -3.06 -3.91 -2.41
C LEU A 13 -4.35 -3.54 -3.16
N ALA A 14 -4.24 -3.10 -4.41
CA ALA A 14 -5.40 -2.71 -5.21
C ALA A 14 -6.36 -3.88 -5.43
N ALA A 15 -5.83 -5.09 -5.55
CA ALA A 15 -6.63 -6.31 -5.73
C ALA A 15 -7.17 -6.85 -4.40
N LYS A 16 -6.79 -6.26 -3.27
CA LYS A 16 -7.10 -6.75 -1.92
C LYS A 16 -6.60 -8.20 -1.75
N ASP A 17 -5.48 -8.51 -2.37
CA ASP A 17 -4.88 -9.84 -2.34
C ASP A 17 -3.96 -9.95 -1.12
N ASN A 18 -4.54 -10.33 0.01
CA ASN A 18 -3.78 -10.43 1.26
C ASN A 18 -2.65 -11.45 1.18
N ASP A 19 -2.87 -12.57 0.51
CA ASP A 19 -1.82 -13.58 0.32
C ASP A 19 -0.69 -13.04 -0.55
N GLY A 20 -1.03 -12.28 -1.59
CA GLY A 20 -0.03 -11.63 -2.44
C GLY A 20 0.79 -10.61 -1.68
N ILE A 21 0.13 -9.80 -0.83
CA ILE A 21 0.83 -8.85 0.02
C ILE A 21 1.75 -9.60 0.99
N ARG A 22 1.24 -10.63 1.64
CA ARG A 22 2.00 -11.41 2.62
C ARG A 22 3.27 -11.99 2.00
N ALA A 23 3.18 -12.48 0.78
CA ALA A 23 4.31 -13.08 0.09
C ALA A 23 5.43 -12.08 -0.22
N LEU A 24 5.10 -10.79 -0.28
CA LEU A 24 6.08 -9.75 -0.57
C LEU A 24 6.79 -9.22 0.68
N LEU A 25 6.26 -9.49 1.86
CA LEU A 25 6.74 -8.88 3.10
C LEU A 25 7.68 -9.80 3.85
N HIS A 26 8.80 -9.24 4.32
CA HIS A 26 9.75 -9.97 5.17
C HIS A 26 9.13 -10.21 6.54
N PRO A 27 9.39 -11.38 7.17
CA PRO A 27 8.84 -11.67 8.50
C PRO A 27 9.21 -10.64 9.58
N GLU A 28 10.34 -9.96 9.41
CA GLU A 28 10.81 -8.95 10.36
C GLU A 28 10.63 -7.53 9.83
N LEU A 29 9.66 -7.32 8.95
CA LEU A 29 9.39 -6.03 8.33
C LEU A 29 9.18 -4.93 9.36
N ASP A 30 9.84 -3.79 9.13
CA ASP A 30 9.65 -2.56 9.87
C ASP A 30 8.70 -1.66 9.08
N PHE A 31 7.52 -1.40 9.62
CA PHE A 31 6.47 -0.67 8.92
C PHE A 31 6.00 0.52 9.72
N GLN A 32 5.89 1.65 9.04
CA GLN A 32 5.20 2.83 9.56
C GLN A 32 4.39 3.45 8.42
N ALA A 33 3.26 4.05 8.78
CA ALA A 33 2.44 4.76 7.81
C ALA A 33 1.81 5.98 8.44
N MET A 34 1.43 6.92 7.58
CA MET A 34 0.74 8.12 7.99
C MET A 34 -0.52 8.28 7.15
N THR A 35 -1.65 8.30 7.82
CA THR A 35 -2.94 8.64 7.21
C THR A 35 -3.39 9.95 7.85
N PRO A 36 -4.42 10.63 7.31
CA PRO A 36 -4.90 11.83 7.97
C PRO A 36 -5.23 11.57 9.45
N ARG A 37 -4.64 12.35 10.33
CA ARG A 37 -4.86 12.33 11.79
C ARG A 37 -4.30 11.13 12.52
N ARG A 38 -3.50 10.27 11.86
CA ARG A 38 -3.00 9.08 12.55
C ARG A 38 -1.69 8.59 11.98
N VAL A 39 -0.80 8.17 12.87
CA VAL A 39 0.42 7.44 12.55
C VAL A 39 0.20 5.98 12.93
N TRP A 40 0.64 5.07 12.07
CA TRP A 40 0.48 3.63 12.27
C TRP A 40 1.85 2.99 12.35
N ASP A 41 2.01 2.03 13.26
CA ASP A 41 3.21 1.21 13.39
C ASP A 41 2.82 -0.25 13.35
N ALA A 42 3.66 -1.06 12.73
CA ALA A 42 3.46 -2.51 12.71
C ALA A 42 4.80 -3.21 12.53
N THR A 43 4.87 -4.44 12.98
CA THR A 43 6.04 -5.31 12.78
C THR A 43 5.53 -6.63 12.24
N GLY A 44 6.09 -7.03 11.09
CA GLY A 44 5.73 -8.28 10.46
C GLY A 44 4.50 -8.18 9.56
N PRO A 45 4.32 -9.18 8.69
CA PRO A 45 3.30 -9.12 7.64
C PRO A 45 1.86 -9.07 8.13
N GLU A 46 1.52 -9.82 9.18
CA GLU A 46 0.13 -9.92 9.61
C GLU A 46 -0.38 -8.59 10.16
N ASP A 47 0.44 -7.88 10.93
CA ASP A 47 0.06 -6.57 11.45
C ASP A 47 -0.11 -5.55 10.34
N VAL A 48 0.75 -5.62 9.31
CA VAL A 48 0.64 -4.73 8.15
C VAL A 48 -0.64 -5.00 7.39
N ILE A 49 -0.97 -6.27 7.16
CA ILE A 49 -2.19 -6.65 6.45
C ILE A 49 -3.43 -6.19 7.23
N THR A 50 -3.43 -6.37 8.55
CA THR A 50 -4.51 -5.88 9.40
C THR A 50 -4.67 -4.37 9.28
N THR A 51 -3.55 -3.64 9.26
CA THR A 51 -3.57 -2.18 9.11
C THR A 51 -4.16 -1.78 7.76
N ILE A 52 -3.70 -2.40 6.68
CA ILE A 52 -4.20 -2.11 5.33
C ILE A 52 -5.70 -2.42 5.23
N ASN A 53 -6.14 -3.52 5.83
CA ASN A 53 -7.56 -3.89 5.81
C ASN A 53 -8.41 -2.95 6.67
N THR A 54 -7.80 -2.24 7.61
CA THR A 54 -8.49 -1.17 8.33
C THR A 54 -8.70 0.04 7.43
N TRP A 55 -7.72 0.36 6.58
CA TRP A 55 -7.86 1.47 5.62
C TRP A 55 -8.89 1.15 4.53
N PHE A 56 -8.87 -0.08 4.03
CA PHE A 56 -9.74 -0.54 2.96
C PHE A 56 -10.54 -1.73 3.47
N SER A 57 -11.65 -1.42 4.14
CA SER A 57 -12.48 -2.45 4.80
C SER A 57 -13.34 -3.20 3.77
N ALA A 58 -14.12 -4.16 4.26
CA ALA A 58 -14.99 -4.95 3.40
C ALA A 58 -16.04 -4.09 2.68
N SER A 59 -16.38 -2.92 3.23
CA SER A 59 -17.35 -2.01 2.60
C SER A 59 -16.71 -1.07 1.59
N ASP A 60 -15.38 -1.07 1.48
CA ASP A 60 -14.66 -0.24 0.52
C ASP A 60 -14.26 -1.08 -0.67
N ASN A 61 -14.86 -0.80 -1.83
CA ASN A 61 -14.55 -1.52 -3.06
C ASN A 61 -13.51 -0.75 -3.86
N ILE A 62 -12.33 -1.35 -4.05
CA ILE A 62 -11.31 -0.75 -4.90
C ILE A 62 -11.67 -1.10 -6.34
N GLU A 63 -12.19 -0.13 -7.07
CA GLU A 63 -12.70 -0.35 -8.42
C GLU A 63 -11.62 -0.32 -9.48
N ALA A 64 -10.54 0.45 -9.23
CA ALA A 64 -9.48 0.59 -10.22
C ALA A 64 -8.20 1.08 -9.57
N LEU A 65 -7.08 0.63 -10.10
CA LEU A 65 -5.76 1.21 -9.89
C LEU A 65 -5.56 2.18 -11.03
N GLU A 66 -5.81 3.47 -10.77
CA GLU A 66 -5.87 4.48 -11.82
C GLU A 66 -4.50 4.90 -12.33
N SER A 67 -3.51 4.90 -11.47
CA SER A 67 -2.15 5.24 -11.86
C SER A 67 -1.17 4.58 -10.94
N ILE A 68 0.03 4.33 -11.46
CA ILE A 68 1.12 3.77 -10.68
C ILE A 68 2.42 4.35 -11.25
N GLU A 69 3.29 4.83 -10.37
CA GLU A 69 4.59 5.35 -10.71
C GLU A 69 5.64 4.71 -9.82
N THR A 70 6.74 4.31 -10.40
CA THR A 70 7.83 3.71 -9.64
C THR A 70 9.14 4.44 -9.91
N ASP A 71 10.00 4.46 -8.90
CA ASP A 71 11.31 5.06 -8.99
C ASP A 71 12.23 4.36 -8.00
N ALA A 72 13.51 4.59 -8.11
CA ALA A 72 14.50 4.01 -7.20
C ALA A 72 15.65 4.99 -7.03
N PHE A 73 16.16 5.07 -5.82
CA PHE A 73 17.35 5.84 -5.52
C PHE A 73 18.08 5.19 -4.34
N ALA A 74 19.41 5.13 -4.46
CA ALA A 74 20.25 4.46 -3.44
C ALA A 74 19.70 3.06 -3.14
N ASP A 75 19.44 2.74 -1.86
CA ASP A 75 18.88 1.45 -1.45
C ASP A 75 17.36 1.51 -1.22
N ARG A 76 16.70 2.52 -1.77
CA ARG A 76 15.24 2.73 -1.61
C ARG A 76 14.52 2.62 -2.94
N GLN A 77 13.31 2.10 -2.89
CA GLN A 77 12.35 2.16 -3.98
C GLN A 77 11.20 3.05 -3.56
N ARG A 78 10.60 3.72 -4.52
CA ARG A 78 9.40 4.52 -4.31
C ARG A 78 8.31 4.02 -5.24
N VAL A 79 7.09 3.90 -4.75
CA VAL A 79 5.93 3.64 -5.58
C VAL A 79 4.81 4.58 -5.16
N GLY A 80 4.26 5.31 -6.14
CA GLY A 80 3.07 6.12 -5.96
C GLY A 80 1.92 5.49 -6.72
N TYR A 81 0.74 5.46 -6.12
CA TYR A 81 -0.42 4.85 -6.78
C TYR A 81 -1.69 5.56 -6.37
N ARG A 82 -2.66 5.58 -7.29
CA ARG A 82 -3.96 6.18 -7.07
C ARG A 82 -5.03 5.13 -7.28
N LEU A 83 -5.93 5.04 -6.32
CA LEU A 83 -7.01 4.05 -6.32
C LEU A 83 -8.35 4.75 -6.44
N ARG A 84 -9.26 4.16 -7.21
CA ARG A 84 -10.67 4.56 -7.21
C ARG A 84 -11.40 3.61 -6.28
N VAL A 85 -12.05 4.17 -5.26
CA VAL A 85 -12.70 3.39 -4.22
C VAL A 85 -14.16 3.82 -4.10
N ARG A 86 -15.06 2.85 -4.06
CA ARG A 86 -16.49 3.11 -3.84
C ARG A 86 -16.95 2.47 -2.54
N ASN A 87 -17.67 3.25 -1.76
CA ASN A 87 -18.28 2.75 -0.51
C ASN A 87 -19.63 3.40 -0.32
N GLY A 88 -20.23 3.26 0.87
CA GLY A 88 -21.54 3.81 1.18
C GLY A 88 -21.66 5.33 1.04
N ASP A 89 -20.53 6.03 1.13
CA ASP A 89 -20.48 7.49 1.00
C ASP A 89 -20.21 7.95 -0.44
N GLY A 90 -20.10 7.03 -1.39
CA GLY A 90 -19.90 7.35 -2.79
C GLY A 90 -18.53 6.97 -3.31
N GLU A 91 -18.11 7.65 -4.37
CA GLU A 91 -16.85 7.37 -5.04
C GLU A 91 -15.75 8.31 -4.55
N HIS A 92 -14.59 7.76 -4.30
CA HIS A 92 -13.43 8.49 -3.78
C HIS A 92 -12.19 8.13 -4.54
N LEU A 93 -11.22 9.05 -4.53
CA LEU A 93 -9.85 8.76 -4.96
C LEU A 93 -8.98 8.70 -3.73
N VAL A 94 -8.10 7.70 -3.67
CA VAL A 94 -7.14 7.52 -2.59
C VAL A 94 -5.77 7.43 -3.21
N GLU A 95 -4.88 8.34 -2.84
CA GLU A 95 -3.52 8.32 -3.35
C GLU A 95 -2.57 8.04 -2.20
N GLN A 96 -1.67 7.09 -2.41
CA GLN A 96 -0.64 6.75 -1.44
C GLN A 96 0.72 6.80 -2.11
N GLN A 97 1.74 7.10 -1.32
CA GLN A 97 3.12 7.04 -1.74
C GLN A 97 3.89 6.21 -0.73
N ALA A 98 4.60 5.22 -1.23
CA ALA A 98 5.35 4.30 -0.40
C ALA A 98 6.82 4.34 -0.74
N TYR A 99 7.65 4.26 0.32
CA TYR A 99 9.09 4.05 0.21
C TYR A 99 9.41 2.70 0.83
N LEU A 100 10.28 1.94 0.19
CA LEU A 100 10.59 0.59 0.66
C LEU A 100 12.03 0.20 0.38
N SER A 101 12.51 -0.79 1.14
CA SER A 101 13.81 -1.43 0.92
C SER A 101 13.63 -2.93 0.88
N GLU A 102 14.44 -3.56 0.05
CA GLU A 102 14.45 -5.01 -0.07
C GLU A 102 15.32 -5.63 1.03
N ARG A 103 14.87 -6.78 1.54
CA ARG A 103 15.64 -7.64 2.43
C ARG A 103 15.33 -9.08 2.06
N ASP A 104 16.34 -9.81 1.65
CA ASP A 104 16.23 -11.23 1.26
C ASP A 104 15.14 -11.45 0.17
N GLY A 105 15.05 -10.53 -0.78
CA GLY A 105 14.10 -10.61 -1.89
C GLY A 105 12.70 -10.16 -1.55
N ARG A 106 12.48 -9.67 -0.33
CA ARG A 106 11.17 -9.20 0.14
C ARG A 106 11.30 -7.78 0.66
N ILE A 107 10.16 -7.17 0.96
CA ILE A 107 10.12 -5.82 1.54
C ILE A 107 10.45 -5.94 3.03
N GLY A 108 11.58 -5.37 3.45
CA GLY A 108 12.04 -5.41 4.83
C GLY A 108 11.83 -4.10 5.59
N TRP A 109 11.56 -3.03 4.87
CA TRP A 109 11.31 -1.71 5.43
C TRP A 109 10.29 -1.02 4.53
N LEU A 110 9.23 -0.43 5.12
CA LEU A 110 8.14 0.15 4.34
C LEU A 110 7.57 1.36 5.06
N ARG A 111 7.45 2.45 4.33
CA ARG A 111 6.83 3.69 4.82
C ARG A 111 5.78 4.13 3.82
N ILE A 112 4.56 4.37 4.29
CA ILE A 112 3.45 4.79 3.42
C ILE A 112 2.88 6.10 3.92
N MET A 113 2.68 7.04 2.98
CA MET A 113 1.93 8.27 3.21
C MET A 113 0.63 8.18 2.43
N CYS A 114 -0.49 8.34 3.11
CA CYS A 114 -1.82 8.30 2.49
C CYS A 114 -2.46 9.67 2.53
N ALA A 115 -2.98 10.11 1.42
CA ALA A 115 -3.66 11.42 1.32
C ALA A 115 -5.09 11.38 1.87
N GLY A 116 -5.60 10.19 2.18
CA GLY A 116 -6.96 10.01 2.66
C GLY A 116 -7.95 9.85 1.52
N TYR A 117 -9.20 9.59 1.90
CA TYR A 117 -10.30 9.44 0.93
C TYR A 117 -10.76 10.82 0.48
N ARG A 118 -10.62 11.12 -0.80
CA ARG A 118 -11.04 12.40 -1.36
C ARG A 118 -12.21 12.18 -2.32
N PRO A 119 -13.27 13.00 -2.26
CA PRO A 119 -14.37 12.87 -3.22
C PRO A 119 -13.84 12.98 -4.66
N SER A 120 -14.37 12.16 -5.55
CA SER A 120 -13.83 12.08 -6.91
C SER A 120 -14.50 13.06 -7.88
N ASP A 121 -15.51 13.75 -7.47
CA ASP A 121 -16.22 14.70 -8.35
C ASP A 121 -15.80 16.16 -8.13
#